data_454abcd95f6692a6b4996a373f42cdd2
#
_entry.id   454abcd95f6692a6b4996a373f42cdd2
#
_cell.length_a   1.000
_cell.length_b   1.000
_cell.length_c   1.000
_cell.angle_alpha   90.00
_cell.angle_beta   90.00
_cell.angle_gamma   90.00
#
_symmetry.space_group_name_H-M   'P 1'
#
loop_
_entity.id
_entity.type
_entity.pdbx_description
1 polymer ?
#
loop_
_entity_poly.entity_id
_entity_poly.type
_entity_poly.pdbx_seq_one_letter_code
_entity_poly.pdbx_strand_id
1 'polypeptide(L)'
;MSGTGMDAQIGYALESTVGTPVTVTAFLPLVSESLMQERARLESAGIIAGRSVLASQQWNGGDITVSGSIQHELYNRGLGKLFTAMFGSVATTGAGPYTHTFTPGDLTGDALTIQVGRPATNGTVYPFTYAGMKVQSWEIACSAGEIATLGMDVVGTREIDYRLVTDGVTTSGSSAITSASAAFNASDIGNPISGTGIPAGATIAAVTSATAATLSANASASGTGVSFTLGIALAAASYPAAIKPLKFNHAAVSIGGVAVNAKSLTISGNNGLDDARRFLGNQRIAEPLEANLREYSGTIEVEFTDLTQYRRFVTGSEAALSASFTSGTDSVTMTGNIRVDGSTPQVAGREILVQSLPFKCVASSTDASALTVALVNSDATP
;
A
#
# COMPACT_ATOMS: atom_id res chain seq x y z
N MET A 1 11.62 2.08 26.75
CA MET A 1 12.42 1.22 25.85
C MET A 1 13.23 2.14 24.96
N SER A 2 14.45 1.81 24.60
CA SER A 2 15.21 2.59 23.62
C SER A 2 14.53 2.41 22.27
N GLY A 3 14.13 3.49 21.57
CA GLY A 3 13.43 3.42 20.30
C GLY A 3 14.23 2.62 19.28
N THR A 4 13.79 1.44 19.01
CA THR A 4 14.36 0.51 18.04
C THR A 4 13.28 0.14 17.03
N GLY A 5 13.66 -0.44 15.88
CA GLY A 5 12.70 -0.92 14.89
C GLY A 5 11.64 -1.90 15.43
N MET A 6 11.85 -2.48 16.62
CA MET A 6 10.87 -3.35 17.28
C MET A 6 9.63 -2.60 17.79
N ASP A 7 9.73 -1.28 17.97
CA ASP A 7 8.60 -0.43 18.36
C ASP A 7 7.87 0.17 17.14
N ALA A 8 8.29 -0.19 15.92
CA ALA A 8 7.64 0.26 14.69
C ALA A 8 6.27 -0.40 14.49
N GLN A 9 5.35 0.34 13.91
CA GLN A 9 4.02 -0.17 13.55
C GLN A 9 3.59 0.35 12.18
N ILE A 10 2.72 -0.38 11.51
CA ILE A 10 2.09 0.06 10.28
C ILE A 10 0.58 -0.21 10.34
N GLY A 11 -0.19 0.77 9.91
CA GLY A 11 -1.64 0.69 9.86
C GLY A 11 -2.20 1.17 8.52
N TYR A 12 -3.39 0.70 8.19
CA TYR A 12 -4.08 0.92 6.92
C TYR A 12 -5.52 1.33 7.14
N ALA A 13 -6.02 2.20 6.28
CA ALA A 13 -7.45 2.47 6.15
C ALA A 13 -7.78 2.82 4.71
N LEU A 14 -8.94 2.40 4.21
CA LEU A 14 -9.45 2.83 2.91
C LEU A 14 -9.94 4.28 3.02
N GLU A 15 -9.57 5.11 2.05
CA GLU A 15 -10.04 6.48 1.93
C GLU A 15 -11.40 6.51 1.22
N SER A 16 -12.26 7.40 1.64
CA SER A 16 -13.53 7.69 0.92
C SER A 16 -13.35 8.70 -0.20
N THR A 17 -12.26 9.44 -0.19
CA THR A 17 -11.86 10.41 -1.21
C THR A 17 -10.34 10.39 -1.29
N VAL A 18 -9.81 10.12 -2.45
CA VAL A 18 -8.37 9.98 -2.67
C VAL A 18 -7.60 11.22 -2.19
N GLY A 19 -6.58 10.97 -1.39
CA GLY A 19 -5.74 12.02 -0.81
C GLY A 19 -6.36 12.75 0.40
N THR A 20 -7.55 12.33 0.84
CA THR A 20 -8.15 12.78 2.10
C THR A 20 -7.87 11.72 3.17
N PRO A 21 -6.88 11.97 4.04
CA PRO A 21 -6.41 10.94 4.96
C PRO A 21 -7.44 10.65 6.04
N VAL A 22 -7.50 9.40 6.45
CA VAL A 22 -8.35 8.91 7.53
C VAL A 22 -7.50 8.21 8.60
N THR A 23 -8.02 8.12 9.82
CA THR A 23 -7.34 7.36 10.88
C THR A 23 -7.27 5.89 10.51
N VAL A 24 -6.07 5.31 10.57
CA VAL A 24 -5.87 3.89 10.27
C VAL A 24 -6.52 3.00 11.33
N THR A 25 -7.12 1.91 10.90
CA THR A 25 -7.90 1.01 11.75
C THR A 25 -7.52 -0.46 11.62
N ALA A 26 -6.78 -0.82 10.58
CA ALA A 26 -6.25 -2.18 10.39
C ALA A 26 -4.73 -2.16 10.56
N PHE A 27 -4.20 -3.10 11.33
CA PHE A 27 -2.77 -3.22 11.59
C PHE A 27 -2.29 -4.62 11.27
N LEU A 28 -1.12 -4.71 10.66
CA LEU A 28 -0.42 -5.98 10.39
C LEU A 28 0.99 -5.92 10.93
N PRO A 29 1.55 -7.04 11.40
CA PRO A 29 2.96 -7.09 11.74
C PRO A 29 3.81 -6.75 10.52
N LEU A 30 4.79 -5.87 10.71
CA LEU A 30 5.66 -5.33 9.66
C LEU A 30 6.96 -6.11 9.60
N VAL A 31 7.40 -6.48 8.40
CA VAL A 31 8.75 -7.00 8.17
C VAL A 31 9.69 -5.84 7.83
N SER A 32 9.32 -5.06 6.81
CA SER A 32 10.06 -3.86 6.41
C SER A 32 9.18 -2.89 5.62
N GLU A 33 9.57 -1.62 5.59
CA GLU A 33 8.96 -0.60 4.76
C GLU A 33 10.02 0.40 4.27
N SER A 34 9.75 1.06 3.15
CA SER A 34 10.59 2.10 2.59
C SER A 34 9.78 3.30 2.11
N LEU A 35 8.62 3.54 2.74
CA LEU A 35 7.75 4.64 2.37
C LEU A 35 8.43 5.99 2.60
N MET A 36 8.43 6.84 1.59
CA MET A 36 9.06 8.14 1.66
C MET A 36 8.36 9.16 0.77
N GLN A 37 8.55 10.42 1.14
CA GLN A 37 8.30 11.56 0.26
C GLN A 37 9.64 12.09 -0.22
N GLU A 38 9.80 12.20 -1.52
CA GLU A 38 10.94 12.88 -2.14
C GLU A 38 10.50 14.20 -2.75
N ARG A 39 11.40 15.19 -2.73
CA ARG A 39 11.20 16.48 -3.36
C ARG A 39 12.32 16.74 -4.34
N ALA A 40 11.99 16.86 -5.61
CA ALA A 40 12.94 17.21 -6.64
C ALA A 40 13.46 18.64 -6.41
N ARG A 41 14.65 18.89 -6.91
CA ARG A 41 15.30 20.21 -6.91
C ARG A 41 15.36 20.72 -8.33
N LEU A 42 14.93 21.96 -8.54
CA LEU A 42 15.06 22.67 -9.80
C LEU A 42 16.12 23.76 -9.67
N GLU A 43 17.13 23.71 -10.50
CA GLU A 43 18.18 24.71 -10.60
C GLU A 43 18.05 25.49 -11.90
N SER A 44 18.12 26.82 -11.81
CA SER A 44 18.14 27.67 -12.99
C SER A 44 19.50 27.59 -13.68
N ALA A 45 19.48 27.36 -14.98
CA ALA A 45 20.67 27.43 -15.81
C ALA A 45 21.07 28.88 -16.20
N GLY A 46 20.37 29.90 -15.69
CA GLY A 46 20.60 31.29 -15.99
C GLY A 46 21.95 31.78 -15.47
N ILE A 47 22.73 32.46 -16.31
CA ILE A 47 24.02 33.01 -15.97
C ILE A 47 23.84 34.35 -15.27
N ILE A 48 24.44 34.52 -14.09
CA ILE A 48 24.51 35.79 -13.37
C ILE A 48 25.97 36.27 -13.48
N ALA A 49 26.17 37.41 -14.12
CA ALA A 49 27.49 37.97 -14.34
C ALA A 49 28.26 38.19 -13.02
N GLY A 50 29.54 37.78 -13.00
CA GLY A 50 30.40 37.88 -11.83
C GLY A 50 30.18 36.84 -10.73
N ARG A 51 29.35 35.81 -10.97
CA ARG A 51 29.13 34.68 -10.05
C ARG A 51 29.64 33.37 -10.63
N SER A 52 30.42 32.65 -9.83
CA SER A 52 30.92 31.30 -10.14
C SER A 52 30.18 30.20 -9.43
N VAL A 53 29.16 30.56 -8.59
CA VAL A 53 28.33 29.62 -7.81
C VAL A 53 26.86 29.99 -7.96
N LEU A 54 25.98 29.02 -7.77
CA LEU A 54 24.56 29.19 -7.86
C LEU A 54 24.07 30.19 -6.77
N ALA A 55 23.27 31.16 -7.16
CA ALA A 55 22.62 32.05 -6.20
C ALA A 55 21.40 31.35 -5.57
N SER A 56 21.05 31.71 -4.31
CA SER A 56 19.95 31.07 -3.60
C SER A 56 18.59 31.17 -4.31
N GLN A 57 18.36 32.29 -5.03
CA GLN A 57 17.16 32.50 -5.84
C GLN A 57 17.10 31.64 -7.12
N GLN A 58 18.19 31.02 -7.51
CA GLN A 58 18.26 30.12 -8.66
C GLN A 58 17.88 28.69 -8.30
N TRP A 59 17.66 28.40 -7.02
CA TRP A 59 17.20 27.12 -6.51
C TRP A 59 15.71 27.16 -6.18
N ASN A 60 14.94 26.19 -6.66
CA ASN A 60 13.52 26.03 -6.39
C ASN A 60 13.17 24.57 -6.10
N GLY A 61 12.14 24.36 -5.30
CA GLY A 61 11.58 23.03 -5.13
C GLY A 61 10.79 22.61 -6.38
N GLY A 62 11.08 21.43 -6.88
CA GLY A 62 10.40 20.79 -7.99
C GLY A 62 9.27 19.86 -7.52
N ASP A 63 9.11 18.77 -8.25
CA ASP A 63 8.08 17.76 -8.02
C ASP A 63 8.22 17.09 -6.66
N ILE A 64 7.08 16.72 -6.10
CA ILE A 64 6.97 15.91 -4.89
C ILE A 64 6.44 14.54 -5.31
N THR A 65 7.16 13.48 -4.96
CA THR A 65 6.76 12.09 -5.16
C THR A 65 6.60 11.39 -3.81
N VAL A 66 5.62 10.53 -3.71
CA VAL A 66 5.39 9.69 -2.54
C VAL A 66 5.28 8.25 -3.02
N SER A 67 6.19 7.40 -2.58
CA SER A 67 6.22 5.99 -2.98
C SER A 67 7.02 5.17 -1.99
N GLY A 68 7.04 3.88 -2.17
CA GLY A 68 7.88 2.95 -1.45
C GLY A 68 7.35 1.54 -1.49
N SER A 69 8.08 0.64 -0.86
CA SER A 69 7.73 -0.78 -0.77
C SER A 69 7.38 -1.15 0.65
N ILE A 70 6.48 -2.10 0.80
CA ILE A 70 6.04 -2.66 2.09
C ILE A 70 6.15 -4.16 2.00
N GLN A 71 6.77 -4.78 3.01
CA GLN A 71 6.91 -6.22 3.12
C GLN A 71 6.21 -6.74 4.36
N HIS A 72 5.32 -7.68 4.17
CA HIS A 72 4.65 -8.47 5.22
C HIS A 72 4.93 -9.96 5.04
N GLU A 73 4.70 -10.72 6.08
CA GLU A 73 4.38 -12.13 5.93
C GLU A 73 2.92 -12.26 5.45
N LEU A 74 2.59 -13.34 4.77
CA LEU A 74 1.21 -13.62 4.38
C LEU A 74 0.45 -14.16 5.60
N TYR A 75 -0.50 -13.38 6.10
CA TYR A 75 -1.28 -13.74 7.30
C TYR A 75 -2.63 -14.36 6.96
N ASN A 76 -3.19 -15.10 7.91
CA ASN A 76 -4.54 -15.67 7.82
C ASN A 76 -5.65 -14.61 8.00
N ARG A 77 -5.35 -13.44 8.58
CA ARG A 77 -6.33 -12.38 8.92
C ARG A 77 -5.77 -11.00 8.69
N GLY A 78 -6.67 -10.00 8.59
CA GLY A 78 -6.33 -8.60 8.49
C GLY A 78 -5.85 -8.14 7.10
N LEU A 79 -5.80 -9.01 6.11
CA LEU A 79 -5.35 -8.69 4.75
C LEU A 79 -6.42 -8.03 3.86
N GLY A 80 -7.67 -8.01 4.30
CA GLY A 80 -8.79 -7.67 3.44
C GLY A 80 -8.68 -6.27 2.82
N LYS A 81 -8.32 -5.23 3.60
CA LYS A 81 -8.14 -3.87 3.08
C LYS A 81 -7.01 -3.78 2.05
N LEU A 82 -5.92 -4.53 2.25
CA LEU A 82 -4.83 -4.57 1.28
C LEU A 82 -5.27 -5.24 -0.02
N PHE A 83 -5.95 -6.39 0.07
CA PHE A 83 -6.49 -7.05 -1.11
C PHE A 83 -7.56 -6.20 -1.82
N THR A 84 -8.41 -5.47 -1.07
CA THR A 84 -9.33 -4.51 -1.69
C THR A 84 -8.57 -3.46 -2.50
N ALA A 85 -7.52 -2.87 -1.94
CA ALA A 85 -6.70 -1.87 -2.64
C ALA A 85 -5.89 -2.46 -3.81
N MET A 86 -5.55 -3.75 -3.78
CA MET A 86 -4.86 -4.44 -4.88
C MET A 86 -5.78 -4.76 -6.04
N PHE A 87 -7.02 -5.13 -5.76
CA PHE A 87 -7.94 -5.69 -6.75
C PHE A 87 -9.08 -4.74 -7.16
N GLY A 88 -9.53 -3.84 -6.28
CA GLY A 88 -10.59 -2.86 -6.53
C GLY A 88 -12.01 -3.39 -6.34
N SER A 89 -12.21 -4.70 -6.25
CA SER A 89 -13.55 -5.28 -6.00
C SER A 89 -13.50 -6.39 -4.97
N VAL A 90 -14.46 -6.38 -4.05
CA VAL A 90 -14.61 -7.43 -3.03
C VAL A 90 -16.08 -7.82 -2.84
N ALA A 91 -16.34 -9.12 -2.76
CA ALA A 91 -17.62 -9.67 -2.37
C ALA A 91 -17.45 -10.54 -1.13
N THR A 92 -18.26 -10.30 -0.10
CA THR A 92 -18.24 -11.09 1.15
C THR A 92 -19.45 -11.97 1.24
N THR A 93 -19.26 -13.25 1.53
CA THR A 93 -20.31 -14.25 1.73
C THR A 93 -20.06 -15.06 2.99
N GLY A 94 -21.10 -15.76 3.48
CA GLY A 94 -21.01 -16.58 4.68
C GLY A 94 -21.49 -15.86 5.93
N ALA A 95 -21.55 -16.60 7.04
CA ALA A 95 -21.97 -16.12 8.35
C ALA A 95 -20.95 -16.47 9.47
N GLY A 96 -19.70 -16.73 9.06
CA GLY A 96 -18.57 -17.16 9.89
C GLY A 96 -18.27 -18.66 9.79
N PRO A 97 -17.14 -19.10 9.23
CA PRO A 97 -16.14 -18.20 8.60
C PRO A 97 -16.69 -17.46 7.38
N TYR A 98 -16.23 -16.22 7.19
CA TYR A 98 -16.60 -15.41 6.02
C TYR A 98 -15.65 -15.69 4.87
N THR A 99 -16.18 -15.62 3.65
CA THR A 99 -15.38 -15.68 2.42
C THR A 99 -15.39 -14.32 1.75
N HIS A 100 -14.22 -13.68 1.67
CA HIS A 100 -14.01 -12.44 0.94
C HIS A 100 -13.37 -12.78 -0.40
N THR A 101 -14.08 -12.56 -1.48
CA THR A 101 -13.62 -12.82 -2.84
C THR A 101 -13.24 -11.51 -3.51
N PHE A 102 -11.96 -11.38 -3.85
CA PHE A 102 -11.38 -10.21 -4.51
C PHE A 102 -11.19 -10.50 -5.99
N THR A 103 -11.67 -9.60 -6.83
CA THR A 103 -11.54 -9.68 -8.29
C THR A 103 -11.07 -8.32 -8.83
N PRO A 104 -10.39 -8.29 -9.99
CA PRO A 104 -10.05 -7.04 -10.65
C PRO A 104 -11.29 -6.18 -10.89
N GLY A 105 -11.34 -5.02 -10.26
CA GLY A 105 -12.36 -3.99 -10.39
C GLY A 105 -11.71 -2.64 -10.68
N ASP A 106 -12.50 -1.59 -10.90
CA ASP A 106 -11.99 -0.23 -11.09
C ASP A 106 -11.28 0.25 -9.81
N LEU A 107 -10.05 0.76 -9.94
CA LEU A 107 -9.29 1.36 -8.84
C LEU A 107 -9.47 2.89 -8.77
N THR A 108 -10.27 3.48 -9.65
CA THR A 108 -10.55 4.92 -9.61
C THR A 108 -11.32 5.27 -8.34
N GLY A 109 -10.79 6.21 -7.56
CA GLY A 109 -11.39 6.58 -6.28
C GLY A 109 -10.94 5.72 -5.10
N ASP A 110 -10.37 4.54 -5.34
CA ASP A 110 -9.88 3.66 -4.28
C ASP A 110 -8.44 4.02 -3.91
N ALA A 111 -8.22 4.34 -2.65
CA ALA A 111 -6.90 4.64 -2.11
C ALA A 111 -6.80 4.24 -0.64
N LEU A 112 -5.58 4.14 -0.14
CA LEU A 112 -5.26 3.87 1.25
C LEU A 112 -4.66 5.11 1.91
N THR A 113 -5.05 5.37 3.15
CA THR A 113 -4.18 6.03 4.12
C THR A 113 -3.30 4.96 4.75
N ILE A 114 -1.98 5.16 4.69
CA ILE A 114 -0.99 4.30 5.35
C ILE A 114 -0.29 5.13 6.41
N GLN A 115 -0.27 4.66 7.64
CA GLN A 115 0.48 5.31 8.73
C GLN A 115 1.56 4.37 9.26
N VAL A 116 2.80 4.86 9.24
CA VAL A 116 3.94 4.19 9.83
C VAL A 116 4.35 4.92 11.12
N GLY A 117 4.39 4.19 12.22
CA GLY A 117 4.99 4.67 13.45
C GLY A 117 6.48 4.36 13.44
N ARG A 118 7.33 5.40 13.32
CA ARG A 118 8.80 5.24 13.31
C ARG A 118 9.38 5.63 14.68
N PRO A 119 10.02 4.69 15.37
CA PRO A 119 10.60 4.97 16.69
C PRO A 119 11.88 5.81 16.57
N ALA A 120 11.96 6.85 17.37
CA ALA A 120 13.18 7.64 17.54
C ALA A 120 13.97 7.15 18.76
N THR A 121 15.26 7.46 18.80
CA THR A 121 16.19 7.03 19.86
C THR A 121 15.82 7.52 21.25
N ASN A 122 14.98 8.57 21.35
CA ASN A 122 14.43 9.08 22.61
C ASN A 122 13.24 8.26 23.14
N GLY A 123 12.84 7.16 22.46
CA GLY A 123 11.71 6.32 22.82
C GLY A 123 10.35 6.83 22.33
N THR A 124 10.30 7.95 21.63
CA THR A 124 9.05 8.47 21.02
C THR A 124 8.83 7.81 19.66
N VAL A 125 7.60 7.35 19.39
CA VAL A 125 7.21 6.85 18.07
C VAL A 125 6.49 7.97 17.33
N TYR A 126 7.06 8.40 16.22
CA TYR A 126 6.49 9.46 15.39
C TYR A 126 5.64 8.89 14.25
N PRO A 127 4.43 9.43 14.04
CA PRO A 127 3.59 9.03 12.92
C PRO A 127 4.08 9.66 11.61
N PHE A 128 4.25 8.82 10.60
CA PHE A 128 4.40 9.23 9.20
C PHE A 128 3.17 8.74 8.47
N THR A 129 2.33 9.67 8.03
CA THR A 129 1.04 9.34 7.40
C THR A 129 1.09 9.67 5.92
N TYR A 130 0.77 8.71 5.09
CA TYR A 130 0.75 8.79 3.64
C TYR A 130 -0.68 8.68 3.15
N ALA A 131 -1.12 9.58 2.28
CA ALA A 131 -2.48 9.64 1.76
C ALA A 131 -2.55 9.53 0.25
N GLY A 132 -3.69 9.03 -0.24
CA GLY A 132 -3.89 8.73 -1.65
C GLY A 132 -3.00 7.61 -2.15
N MET A 133 -2.65 6.66 -1.26
CA MET A 133 -1.76 5.54 -1.58
C MET A 133 -2.51 4.48 -2.38
N LYS A 134 -1.95 4.09 -3.53
CA LYS A 134 -2.43 2.99 -4.36
C LYS A 134 -1.36 1.93 -4.54
N VAL A 135 -1.78 0.69 -4.65
CA VAL A 135 -0.87 -0.43 -4.89
C VAL A 135 -0.53 -0.46 -6.39
N GLN A 136 0.73 -0.21 -6.72
CA GLN A 136 1.27 -0.27 -8.08
C GLN A 136 1.50 -1.72 -8.51
N SER A 137 2.27 -2.44 -7.69
CA SER A 137 2.59 -3.85 -7.89
C SER A 137 2.58 -4.60 -6.56
N TRP A 138 2.42 -5.90 -6.65
CA TRP A 138 2.45 -6.78 -5.48
C TRP A 138 2.97 -8.16 -5.85
N GLU A 139 3.48 -8.87 -4.87
CA GLU A 139 3.98 -10.22 -5.01
C GLU A 139 3.66 -11.06 -3.76
N ILE A 140 3.14 -12.26 -3.99
CA ILE A 140 3.00 -13.30 -2.97
C ILE A 140 3.97 -14.42 -3.33
N ALA A 141 4.90 -14.74 -2.43
CA ALA A 141 5.92 -15.75 -2.65
C ALA A 141 6.01 -16.72 -1.48
N CYS A 142 6.31 -17.97 -1.78
CA CYS A 142 6.58 -19.00 -0.78
C CYS A 142 7.52 -20.07 -1.35
N SER A 143 8.55 -20.43 -0.59
CA SER A 143 9.46 -21.54 -0.89
C SER A 143 9.36 -22.64 0.16
N ALA A 144 9.75 -23.84 -0.21
CA ALA A 144 9.77 -24.97 0.72
C ALA A 144 10.69 -24.68 1.91
N GLY A 145 10.16 -24.81 3.13
CA GLY A 145 10.86 -24.50 4.37
C GLY A 145 10.64 -23.09 4.89
N GLU A 146 9.94 -22.20 4.15
CA GLU A 146 9.81 -20.77 4.47
C GLU A 146 8.38 -20.36 4.83
N ILE A 147 8.26 -19.17 5.41
CA ILE A 147 7.01 -18.46 5.61
C ILE A 147 6.64 -17.77 4.29
N ALA A 148 5.36 -17.80 3.93
CA ALA A 148 4.87 -17.08 2.76
C ALA A 148 4.94 -15.56 3.02
N THR A 149 5.32 -14.79 2.00
CA THR A 149 5.49 -13.35 2.06
C THR A 149 4.52 -12.62 1.15
N LEU A 150 4.21 -11.37 1.49
CA LEU A 150 3.45 -10.43 0.69
C LEU A 150 4.25 -9.13 0.58
N GLY A 151 4.77 -8.85 -0.60
CA GLY A 151 5.42 -7.59 -0.96
C GLY A 151 4.47 -6.70 -1.75
N MET A 152 4.56 -5.39 -1.56
CA MET A 152 3.78 -4.40 -2.31
C MET A 152 4.62 -3.18 -2.57
N ASP A 153 4.56 -2.66 -3.80
CA ASP A 153 5.03 -1.33 -4.15
C ASP A 153 3.82 -0.39 -4.25
N VAL A 154 3.93 0.75 -3.61
CA VAL A 154 2.84 1.70 -3.52
C VAL A 154 3.28 3.09 -3.98
N VAL A 155 2.35 3.81 -4.58
CA VAL A 155 2.50 5.20 -5.02
C VAL A 155 1.38 6.04 -4.42
N GLY A 156 1.68 7.26 -3.99
CA GLY A 156 0.71 8.10 -3.30
C GLY A 156 0.78 9.57 -3.70
N THR A 157 -0.20 10.34 -3.21
CA THR A 157 -0.31 11.75 -3.56
C THR A 157 0.42 12.66 -2.59
N ARG A 158 0.52 12.30 -1.32
CA ARG A 158 1.19 13.14 -0.31
C ARG A 158 1.54 12.40 0.97
N GLU A 159 2.59 12.89 1.64
CA GLU A 159 2.87 12.66 3.06
C GLU A 159 2.27 13.80 3.88
N ILE A 160 1.79 13.50 5.08
CA ILE A 160 1.17 14.42 6.00
C ILE A 160 2.09 14.59 7.20
N ASP A 161 2.57 15.81 7.37
CA ASP A 161 3.40 16.17 8.49
C ASP A 161 2.57 16.22 9.79
N TYR A 162 3.12 15.66 10.86
CA TYR A 162 2.50 15.64 12.18
C TYR A 162 3.18 16.64 13.10
N ARG A 163 2.39 17.55 13.67
CA ARG A 163 2.85 18.53 14.67
C ARG A 163 1.84 18.68 15.79
N LEU A 164 2.31 18.58 17.02
CA LEU A 164 1.53 18.98 18.21
C LEU A 164 1.91 20.42 18.57
N VAL A 165 0.93 21.30 18.62
CA VAL A 165 1.05 22.73 18.90
C VAL A 165 0.28 23.03 20.17
N THR A 166 0.82 23.84 21.08
CA THR A 166 0.22 24.10 22.40
C THR A 166 -0.06 25.57 22.66
N ASP A 167 0.18 26.44 21.70
CA ASP A 167 0.04 27.91 21.80
C ASP A 167 -0.98 28.50 20.80
N GLY A 168 -1.91 27.65 20.34
CA GLY A 168 -2.94 28.05 19.40
C GLY A 168 -3.88 29.11 19.93
N VAL A 169 -4.36 30.01 19.04
CA VAL A 169 -5.41 30.95 19.31
C VAL A 169 -6.53 30.79 18.31
N THR A 170 -7.75 30.63 18.81
CA THR A 170 -8.97 30.51 18.02
C THR A 170 -10.00 31.53 18.47
N THR A 171 -10.91 31.93 17.58
CA THR A 171 -12.06 32.77 17.86
C THR A 171 -13.33 32.11 17.38
N SER A 172 -14.30 31.91 18.25
CA SER A 172 -15.60 31.32 17.91
C SER A 172 -16.24 32.02 16.72
N GLY A 173 -16.71 31.27 15.74
CA GLY A 173 -17.30 31.80 14.51
C GLY A 173 -16.30 32.32 13.47
N SER A 174 -14.98 32.26 13.73
CA SER A 174 -13.91 32.61 12.81
C SER A 174 -13.18 31.36 12.30
N SER A 175 -12.80 31.36 11.03
CA SER A 175 -11.93 30.32 10.46
C SER A 175 -10.43 30.61 10.67
N ALA A 176 -10.05 31.77 11.22
CA ALA A 176 -8.65 32.09 11.47
C ALA A 176 -8.11 31.31 12.68
N ILE A 177 -6.92 30.77 12.53
CA ILE A 177 -6.11 30.18 13.61
C ILE A 177 -4.72 30.77 13.57
N THR A 178 -4.19 31.12 14.75
CA THR A 178 -2.80 31.59 14.87
C THR A 178 -2.05 30.83 15.94
N SER A 179 -0.73 30.76 15.81
CA SER A 179 0.20 30.16 16.75
C SER A 179 1.61 30.65 16.44
N ALA A 180 2.39 30.96 17.45
CA ALA A 180 3.78 31.38 17.28
C ALA A 180 4.71 30.21 16.92
N SER A 181 4.35 29.00 17.33
CA SER A 181 5.19 27.79 17.18
C SER A 181 4.77 26.85 16.06
N ALA A 182 3.59 27.03 15.45
CA ALA A 182 3.04 26.10 14.46
C ALA A 182 3.88 25.96 13.18
N ALA A 183 4.62 26.99 12.79
CA ALA A 183 5.42 27.02 11.57
C ALA A 183 4.63 26.59 10.33
N PHE A 184 3.42 27.14 10.17
CA PHE A 184 2.55 26.83 9.03
C PHE A 184 3.25 27.10 7.69
N ASN A 185 3.01 26.24 6.74
CA ASN A 185 3.58 26.35 5.40
C ASN A 185 2.60 25.83 4.33
N ALA A 186 2.90 26.07 3.06
CA ALA A 186 2.01 25.71 1.96
C ALA A 186 1.71 24.19 1.86
N SER A 187 2.59 23.33 2.37
CA SER A 187 2.35 21.89 2.39
C SER A 187 1.24 21.47 3.37
N ASP A 188 0.89 22.33 4.30
CA ASP A 188 -0.17 22.07 5.28
C ASP A 188 -1.58 22.23 4.71
N ILE A 189 -1.72 22.91 3.58
CA ILE A 189 -3.02 23.10 2.94
C ILE A 189 -3.65 21.73 2.63
N GLY A 190 -4.88 21.53 3.13
CA GLY A 190 -5.62 20.29 3.08
C GLY A 190 -5.22 19.25 4.14
N ASN A 191 -4.22 19.52 5.00
CA ASN A 191 -3.93 18.64 6.13
C ASN A 191 -5.03 18.72 7.19
N PRO A 192 -5.40 17.58 7.82
CA PRO A 192 -6.31 17.57 8.95
C PRO A 192 -5.75 18.40 10.12
N ILE A 193 -6.64 19.03 10.84
CA ILE A 193 -6.32 19.71 12.09
C ILE A 193 -7.39 19.37 13.13
N SER A 194 -6.97 19.06 14.34
CA SER A 194 -7.88 18.72 15.44
C SER A 194 -7.41 19.33 16.75
N GLY A 195 -8.34 19.72 17.59
CA GLY A 195 -8.04 20.33 18.90
C GLY A 195 -9.28 20.93 19.54
N THR A 196 -9.11 21.44 20.76
CA THR A 196 -10.21 22.10 21.48
C THR A 196 -10.69 23.32 20.71
N GLY A 197 -11.99 23.40 20.45
CA GLY A 197 -12.59 24.51 19.71
C GLY A 197 -12.41 24.43 18.19
N ILE A 198 -11.80 23.39 17.66
CA ILE A 198 -11.69 23.12 16.22
C ILE A 198 -12.74 22.06 15.85
N PRO A 199 -13.60 22.32 14.86
CA PRO A 199 -14.61 21.34 14.45
C PRO A 199 -14.01 20.03 13.96
N ALA A 200 -14.70 18.91 14.22
CA ALA A 200 -14.29 17.61 13.70
C ALA A 200 -14.25 17.61 12.16
N GLY A 201 -13.22 17.02 11.58
CA GLY A 201 -13.02 16.98 10.13
C GLY A 201 -12.50 18.30 9.52
N ALA A 202 -12.15 19.31 10.34
CA ALA A 202 -11.53 20.52 9.84
C ALA A 202 -10.15 20.24 9.23
N THR A 203 -9.83 21.00 8.17
CA THR A 203 -8.52 20.99 7.51
C THR A 203 -7.97 22.41 7.42
N ILE A 204 -6.70 22.56 7.09
CA ILE A 204 -6.11 23.85 6.74
C ILE A 204 -6.57 24.22 5.32
N ALA A 205 -7.36 25.27 5.19
CA ALA A 205 -7.84 25.75 3.90
C ALA A 205 -6.82 26.68 3.20
N ALA A 206 -6.10 27.49 3.98
CA ALA A 206 -5.06 28.39 3.46
C ALA A 206 -4.03 28.69 4.54
N VAL A 207 -2.81 29.02 4.12
CA VAL A 207 -1.74 29.48 5.00
C VAL A 207 -1.42 30.93 4.63
N THR A 208 -1.54 31.83 5.60
CA THR A 208 -1.29 33.27 5.44
C THR A 208 0.17 33.61 5.79
N SER A 209 0.72 32.98 6.82
CA SER A 209 2.10 33.14 7.27
C SER A 209 2.52 31.90 8.09
N ALA A 210 3.79 31.84 8.50
CA ALA A 210 4.27 30.77 9.38
C ALA A 210 3.53 30.71 10.74
N THR A 211 2.84 31.78 11.12
CA THR A 211 2.11 31.89 12.41
C THR A 211 0.60 32.02 12.26
N ALA A 212 0.06 31.98 11.01
CA ALA A 212 -1.36 32.18 10.76
C ALA A 212 -1.85 31.32 9.61
N ALA A 213 -2.97 30.66 9.81
CA ALA A 213 -3.65 29.83 8.81
C ALA A 213 -5.18 30.03 8.89
N THR A 214 -5.88 29.56 7.86
CA THR A 214 -7.34 29.56 7.77
C THR A 214 -7.82 28.09 7.78
N LEU A 215 -8.79 27.80 8.62
CA LEU A 215 -9.47 26.52 8.72
C LEU A 215 -10.53 26.39 7.61
N SER A 216 -10.86 25.16 7.22
CA SER A 216 -11.97 24.86 6.31
C SER A 216 -13.36 25.08 6.94
N ALA A 217 -13.43 25.20 8.27
CA ALA A 217 -14.65 25.47 9.03
C ALA A 217 -14.35 26.46 10.17
N ASN A 218 -15.36 27.22 10.58
CA ASN A 218 -15.20 28.17 11.67
C ASN A 218 -14.99 27.48 13.01
N ALA A 219 -14.09 27.98 13.83
CA ALA A 219 -13.86 27.50 15.19
C ALA A 219 -15.15 27.54 16.02
N SER A 220 -15.40 26.50 16.79
CA SER A 220 -16.57 26.35 17.64
C SER A 220 -16.42 27.02 19.00
N ALA A 221 -15.22 27.41 19.41
CA ALA A 221 -14.91 28.10 20.65
C ALA A 221 -13.73 29.05 20.49
N SER A 222 -13.73 30.12 21.28
CA SER A 222 -12.58 31.01 21.45
C SER A 222 -11.63 30.46 22.51
N GLY A 223 -10.32 30.58 22.28
CA GLY A 223 -9.30 30.14 23.22
C GLY A 223 -7.93 30.73 22.90
N THR A 224 -7.11 30.87 23.93
CA THR A 224 -5.67 31.19 23.85
C THR A 224 -4.88 30.08 24.54
N GLY A 225 -3.71 29.69 23.98
CA GLY A 225 -2.98 28.54 24.45
C GLY A 225 -3.68 27.20 24.14
N VAL A 226 -4.48 27.17 23.08
CA VAL A 226 -5.19 25.98 22.66
C VAL A 226 -4.20 24.96 22.10
N SER A 227 -4.26 23.73 22.62
CA SER A 227 -3.53 22.63 22.02
C SER A 227 -4.28 22.09 20.81
N PHE A 228 -3.57 21.97 19.70
CA PHE A 228 -4.08 21.34 18.49
C PHE A 228 -3.02 20.44 17.83
N THR A 229 -3.49 19.44 17.13
CA THR A 229 -2.68 18.56 16.29
C THR A 229 -2.88 18.94 14.84
N LEU A 230 -1.80 19.20 14.14
CA LEU A 230 -1.77 19.27 12.69
C LEU A 230 -1.33 17.92 12.15
N GLY A 231 -2.04 17.40 11.13
CA GLY A 231 -1.85 16.04 10.67
C GLY A 231 -2.63 15.00 11.49
N ILE A 232 -2.23 13.74 11.40
CA ILE A 232 -2.90 12.63 12.08
C ILE A 232 -1.98 12.07 13.16
N ALA A 233 -2.48 12.06 14.40
CA ALA A 233 -1.77 11.47 15.52
C ALA A 233 -1.53 9.96 15.30
N LEU A 234 -0.50 9.42 15.96
CA LEU A 234 -0.22 8.00 15.94
C LEU A 234 -1.44 7.21 16.44
N ALA A 235 -1.99 6.38 15.58
CA ALA A 235 -3.06 5.47 15.96
C ALA A 235 -2.54 4.35 16.85
N ALA A 236 -3.31 3.94 17.85
CA ALA A 236 -2.94 2.80 18.69
C ALA A 236 -3.03 1.50 17.86
N ALA A 237 -1.93 0.75 17.79
CA ALA A 237 -1.89 -0.50 17.07
C ALA A 237 -2.83 -1.53 17.70
N SER A 238 -3.67 -2.15 16.89
CA SER A 238 -4.58 -3.24 17.27
C SER A 238 -4.52 -4.32 16.21
N TYR A 239 -3.80 -5.40 16.50
CA TYR A 239 -3.64 -6.51 15.58
C TYR A 239 -4.82 -7.47 15.66
N PRO A 240 -5.22 -8.14 14.56
CA PRO A 240 -6.27 -9.15 14.58
C PRO A 240 -5.99 -10.25 15.59
N ALA A 241 -7.02 -10.67 16.33
CA ALA A 241 -6.88 -11.77 17.27
C ALA A 241 -6.51 -13.08 16.52
N ALA A 242 -5.60 -13.87 17.10
CA ALA A 242 -5.12 -15.12 16.52
C ALA A 242 -4.52 -14.99 15.11
N ILE A 243 -3.93 -13.83 14.81
CA ILE A 243 -3.16 -13.65 13.58
C ILE A 243 -1.99 -14.62 13.55
N LYS A 244 -1.78 -15.29 12.43
CA LYS A 244 -0.70 -16.27 12.21
C LYS A 244 -0.16 -16.15 10.80
N PRO A 245 1.17 -16.25 10.59
CA PRO A 245 1.74 -16.32 9.26
C PRO A 245 1.41 -17.68 8.62
N LEU A 246 1.10 -17.64 7.36
CA LEU A 246 0.97 -18.80 6.49
C LEU A 246 2.37 -19.23 6.03
N LYS A 247 2.57 -20.52 5.84
CA LYS A 247 3.89 -21.08 5.56
C LYS A 247 3.80 -22.25 4.57
N PHE A 248 4.94 -22.70 4.09
CA PHE A 248 5.05 -23.69 3.03
C PHE A 248 4.19 -24.96 3.22
N ASN A 249 4.05 -25.48 4.44
CA ASN A 249 3.24 -26.69 4.70
C ASN A 249 1.73 -26.42 4.75
N HIS A 250 1.31 -25.17 4.63
CA HIS A 250 -0.09 -24.77 4.42
C HIS A 250 -0.43 -24.67 2.92
N ALA A 251 0.61 -24.67 2.05
CA ALA A 251 0.46 -24.48 0.63
C ALA A 251 0.02 -25.74 -0.10
N ALA A 252 -0.92 -25.61 -1.02
CA ALA A 252 -1.29 -26.61 -1.99
C ALA A 252 -1.44 -25.96 -3.36
N VAL A 253 -0.80 -26.53 -4.39
CA VAL A 253 -0.82 -26.00 -5.75
C VAL A 253 -1.37 -27.05 -6.69
N SER A 254 -2.28 -26.66 -7.59
CA SER A 254 -2.78 -27.50 -8.66
C SER A 254 -2.81 -26.77 -10.00
N ILE A 255 -2.54 -27.48 -11.08
CA ILE A 255 -2.56 -26.97 -12.45
C ILE A 255 -3.44 -27.88 -13.30
N GLY A 256 -4.53 -27.33 -13.85
CA GLY A 256 -5.52 -28.09 -14.60
C GLY A 256 -6.27 -29.11 -13.76
N GLY A 257 -6.49 -28.81 -12.48
CA GLY A 257 -7.14 -29.70 -11.51
C GLY A 257 -6.26 -30.82 -10.95
N VAL A 258 -4.99 -30.91 -11.37
CA VAL A 258 -4.04 -31.93 -10.87
C VAL A 258 -3.08 -31.27 -9.89
N ALA A 259 -2.95 -31.83 -8.69
CA ALA A 259 -1.99 -31.36 -7.70
C ALA A 259 -0.54 -31.54 -8.21
N VAL A 260 0.29 -30.54 -7.97
CA VAL A 260 1.72 -30.54 -8.32
C VAL A 260 2.58 -30.35 -7.08
N ASN A 261 3.73 -31.03 -7.05
CA ASN A 261 4.72 -30.90 -5.99
C ASN A 261 5.58 -29.66 -6.27
N ALA A 262 5.09 -28.49 -5.84
CA ALA A 262 5.82 -27.24 -6.00
C ALA A 262 6.91 -27.09 -4.93
N LYS A 263 8.12 -26.70 -5.35
CA LYS A 263 9.23 -26.30 -4.46
C LYS A 263 9.16 -24.83 -4.10
N SER A 264 8.72 -24.01 -5.04
CA SER A 264 8.46 -22.60 -4.84
C SER A 264 7.29 -22.13 -5.69
N LEU A 265 6.64 -21.08 -5.22
CA LEU A 265 5.54 -20.39 -5.90
C LEU A 265 5.74 -18.91 -5.75
N THR A 266 5.64 -18.17 -6.84
CA THR A 266 5.53 -16.71 -6.85
C THR A 266 4.35 -16.33 -7.72
N ILE A 267 3.48 -15.46 -7.22
CA ILE A 267 2.38 -14.85 -7.97
C ILE A 267 2.49 -13.35 -7.78
N SER A 268 2.55 -12.60 -8.85
CA SER A 268 2.68 -11.15 -8.86
C SER A 268 1.59 -10.50 -9.69
N GLY A 269 1.25 -9.27 -9.33
CA GLY A 269 0.35 -8.43 -10.08
C GLY A 269 0.91 -7.02 -10.24
N ASN A 270 0.62 -6.40 -11.38
CA ASN A 270 0.90 -5.01 -11.66
C ASN A 270 -0.38 -4.34 -12.13
N ASN A 271 -0.77 -3.25 -11.47
CA ASN A 271 -2.02 -2.54 -11.73
C ASN A 271 -1.91 -1.51 -12.87
N GLY A 272 -0.72 -1.36 -13.47
CA GLY A 272 -0.53 -0.48 -14.62
C GLY A 272 -0.87 0.98 -14.37
N LEU A 273 -0.65 1.48 -13.15
CA LEU A 273 -0.98 2.85 -12.75
C LEU A 273 -0.01 3.85 -13.39
N ASP A 274 -0.53 5.02 -13.81
CA ASP A 274 0.28 6.18 -14.18
C ASP A 274 0.68 6.95 -12.91
N ASP A 275 1.90 6.76 -12.47
CA ASP A 275 2.53 7.41 -11.32
C ASP A 275 3.18 8.77 -11.66
N ALA A 276 3.15 9.17 -12.93
CA ALA A 276 3.70 10.42 -13.41
C ALA A 276 2.64 11.48 -13.73
N ARG A 277 1.39 11.25 -13.39
CA ARG A 277 0.26 12.12 -13.73
C ARG A 277 0.32 13.45 -12.99
N ARG A 278 0.91 14.47 -13.64
CA ARG A 278 1.13 15.82 -13.08
C ARG A 278 0.51 16.90 -13.95
N PHE A 279 0.15 18.00 -13.32
CA PHE A 279 -0.41 19.16 -13.99
C PHE A 279 0.34 20.44 -13.62
N LEU A 280 0.36 21.40 -14.54
CA LEU A 280 0.95 22.70 -14.27
C LEU A 280 0.28 23.37 -13.07
N GLY A 281 1.09 23.98 -12.20
CA GLY A 281 0.61 24.64 -10.98
C GLY A 281 0.52 23.71 -9.76
N ASN A 282 0.81 22.42 -9.89
CA ASN A 282 0.83 21.47 -8.80
C ASN A 282 2.18 20.73 -8.74
N GLN A 283 2.81 20.68 -7.58
CA GLN A 283 4.05 19.95 -7.36
C GLN A 283 3.80 18.44 -7.07
N ARG A 284 2.59 18.06 -6.69
CA ARG A 284 2.21 16.68 -6.36
C ARG A 284 1.58 16.00 -7.57
N ILE A 285 1.68 14.67 -7.62
CA ILE A 285 0.93 13.89 -8.59
C ILE A 285 -0.56 13.99 -8.27
N ALA A 286 -1.39 13.97 -9.30
CA ALA A 286 -2.80 13.70 -9.16
C ALA A 286 -3.02 12.22 -8.84
N GLU A 287 -4.25 11.82 -8.56
CA GLU A 287 -4.59 10.41 -8.36
C GLU A 287 -3.97 9.54 -9.46
N PRO A 288 -3.14 8.53 -9.12
CA PRO A 288 -2.68 7.55 -10.09
C PRO A 288 -3.85 6.76 -10.66
N LEU A 289 -4.01 6.78 -11.98
CA LEU A 289 -5.07 6.05 -12.68
C LEU A 289 -4.47 4.91 -13.50
N GLU A 290 -5.27 3.90 -13.78
CA GLU A 290 -4.87 2.81 -14.66
C GLU A 290 -4.65 3.35 -16.07
N ALA A 291 -3.42 3.25 -16.56
CA ALA A 291 -3.01 3.70 -17.90
C ALA A 291 -2.63 2.53 -18.81
N ASN A 292 -2.44 1.35 -18.25
CA ASN A 292 -2.10 0.13 -18.96
C ASN A 292 -2.99 -1.04 -18.50
N LEU A 293 -2.98 -2.13 -19.26
CA LEU A 293 -3.61 -3.37 -18.83
C LEU A 293 -2.93 -3.88 -17.56
N ARG A 294 -3.72 -4.37 -16.63
CA ARG A 294 -3.20 -5.11 -15.48
C ARG A 294 -2.55 -6.40 -15.94
N GLU A 295 -1.44 -6.72 -15.35
CA GLU A 295 -0.74 -7.98 -15.59
C GLU A 295 -0.69 -8.81 -14.32
N TYR A 296 -1.04 -10.08 -14.43
CA TYR A 296 -0.84 -11.08 -13.40
C TYR A 296 0.05 -12.17 -13.96
N SER A 297 1.14 -12.44 -13.25
CA SER A 297 2.14 -13.41 -13.68
C SER A 297 2.71 -14.15 -12.48
N GLY A 298 3.53 -15.14 -12.72
CA GLY A 298 4.22 -15.84 -11.65
C GLY A 298 5.13 -16.93 -12.16
N THR A 299 5.72 -17.64 -11.23
CA THR A 299 6.57 -18.79 -11.51
C THR A 299 6.30 -19.88 -10.48
N ILE A 300 6.20 -21.12 -10.95
CA ILE A 300 6.10 -22.30 -10.09
C ILE A 300 7.29 -23.19 -10.40
N GLU A 301 8.06 -23.54 -9.40
CA GLU A 301 9.09 -24.57 -9.54
C GLU A 301 8.54 -25.91 -9.09
N VAL A 302 8.55 -26.89 -9.99
CA VAL A 302 8.06 -28.26 -9.74
C VAL A 302 9.13 -29.29 -10.05
N GLU A 303 9.04 -30.47 -9.44
CA GLU A 303 9.83 -31.59 -9.87
C GLU A 303 9.33 -32.09 -11.23
N PHE A 304 10.26 -32.39 -12.12
CA PHE A 304 9.91 -32.94 -13.43
C PHE A 304 9.49 -34.39 -13.30
N THR A 305 8.18 -34.64 -13.27
CA THR A 305 7.60 -35.96 -13.10
C THR A 305 7.13 -36.60 -14.40
N ASP A 306 6.65 -35.76 -15.34
CA ASP A 306 6.16 -36.20 -16.64
C ASP A 306 6.18 -35.05 -17.68
N LEU A 307 5.69 -35.31 -18.88
CA LEU A 307 5.66 -34.34 -19.98
C LEU A 307 4.41 -33.43 -19.99
N THR A 308 3.53 -33.51 -19.01
CA THR A 308 2.23 -32.79 -19.03
C THR A 308 2.42 -31.30 -19.08
N GLN A 309 3.25 -30.74 -18.20
CA GLN A 309 3.49 -29.31 -18.15
C GLN A 309 4.32 -28.82 -19.35
N TYR A 310 5.30 -29.61 -19.79
CA TYR A 310 6.06 -29.33 -20.99
C TYR A 310 5.16 -29.29 -22.25
N ARG A 311 4.22 -30.22 -22.38
CA ARG A 311 3.28 -30.22 -23.51
C ARG A 311 2.35 -29.03 -23.49
N ARG A 312 1.91 -28.55 -22.30
CA ARG A 312 1.12 -27.31 -22.18
C ARG A 312 1.90 -26.11 -22.70
N PHE A 313 3.18 -25.99 -22.35
CA PHE A 313 4.06 -24.97 -22.91
C PHE A 313 4.13 -25.08 -24.45
N VAL A 314 4.45 -26.25 -24.99
CA VAL A 314 4.61 -26.45 -26.43
C VAL A 314 3.31 -26.15 -27.22
N THR A 315 2.16 -26.53 -26.67
CA THR A 315 0.85 -26.33 -27.33
C THR A 315 0.26 -24.95 -27.05
N GLY A 316 0.79 -24.20 -26.09
CA GLY A 316 0.21 -22.94 -25.63
C GLY A 316 -1.19 -23.09 -24.99
N SER A 317 -1.52 -24.31 -24.50
CA SER A 317 -2.83 -24.57 -23.93
C SER A 317 -2.97 -23.96 -22.54
N GLU A 318 -4.15 -23.37 -22.29
CA GLU A 318 -4.52 -22.80 -21.01
C GLU A 318 -4.79 -23.88 -19.97
N ALA A 319 -4.59 -23.52 -18.69
CA ALA A 319 -4.91 -24.37 -17.56
C ALA A 319 -5.39 -23.57 -16.35
N ALA A 320 -6.34 -24.10 -15.60
CA ALA A 320 -6.72 -23.52 -14.33
C ALA A 320 -5.57 -23.69 -13.32
N LEU A 321 -5.15 -22.58 -12.70
CA LEU A 321 -4.26 -22.57 -11.54
C LEU A 321 -5.12 -22.44 -10.27
N SER A 322 -4.79 -23.22 -9.27
CA SER A 322 -5.23 -22.98 -7.91
C SER A 322 -4.03 -23.09 -6.96
N ALA A 323 -3.76 -22.04 -6.23
CA ALA A 323 -2.75 -21.96 -5.19
C ALA A 323 -3.41 -21.55 -3.88
N SER A 324 -3.44 -22.45 -2.91
CA SER A 324 -4.10 -22.22 -1.62
C SER A 324 -3.12 -22.37 -0.46
N PHE A 325 -3.28 -21.51 0.54
CA PHE A 325 -2.62 -21.60 1.84
C PHE A 325 -3.70 -21.78 2.89
N THR A 326 -3.74 -22.92 3.57
CA THR A 326 -4.80 -23.26 4.53
C THR A 326 -4.24 -23.54 5.91
N SER A 327 -4.76 -22.84 6.93
CA SER A 327 -4.40 -23.02 8.33
C SER A 327 -5.66 -23.14 9.18
N GLY A 328 -6.08 -24.34 9.48
CA GLY A 328 -7.33 -24.63 10.18
C GLY A 328 -8.55 -24.28 9.32
N THR A 329 -9.36 -23.32 9.77
CA THR A 329 -10.52 -22.82 9.04
C THR A 329 -10.21 -21.62 8.16
N ASP A 330 -9.03 -21.03 8.32
CA ASP A 330 -8.63 -19.84 7.61
C ASP A 330 -7.81 -20.22 6.35
N SER A 331 -8.05 -19.55 5.24
CA SER A 331 -7.31 -19.79 4.01
C SER A 331 -7.19 -18.56 3.13
N VAL A 332 -6.11 -18.52 2.35
CA VAL A 332 -5.93 -17.62 1.21
C VAL A 332 -5.79 -18.49 -0.03
N THR A 333 -6.69 -18.34 -0.98
CA THR A 333 -6.70 -19.13 -2.23
C THR A 333 -6.67 -18.20 -3.43
N MET A 334 -5.70 -18.39 -4.30
CA MET A 334 -5.57 -17.69 -5.57
C MET A 334 -5.96 -18.64 -6.69
N THR A 335 -6.90 -18.23 -7.52
CA THR A 335 -7.36 -19.01 -8.68
C THR A 335 -7.30 -18.16 -9.94
N GLY A 336 -6.87 -18.77 -11.04
CA GLY A 336 -6.81 -18.07 -12.32
C GLY A 336 -6.64 -19.05 -13.47
N ASN A 337 -6.84 -18.55 -14.68
CA ASN A 337 -6.55 -19.30 -15.88
C ASN A 337 -5.17 -18.86 -16.40
N ILE A 338 -4.24 -19.80 -16.57
CA ILE A 338 -2.85 -19.50 -16.87
C ILE A 338 -2.43 -20.10 -18.24
N ARG A 339 -1.54 -19.37 -18.89
CA ARG A 339 -0.67 -19.90 -19.94
C ARG A 339 0.73 -20.05 -19.40
N VAL A 340 1.27 -21.25 -19.53
CA VAL A 340 2.62 -21.55 -19.07
C VAL A 340 3.59 -21.19 -20.19
N ASP A 341 4.54 -20.34 -19.87
CA ASP A 341 5.76 -20.10 -20.65
C ASP A 341 6.89 -20.98 -20.11
N GLY A 342 7.99 -21.07 -20.79
CA GLY A 342 9.12 -21.83 -20.28
C GLY A 342 10.05 -22.35 -21.35
N SER A 343 10.82 -23.35 -20.98
CA SER A 343 11.80 -23.99 -21.86
C SER A 343 11.81 -25.52 -21.64
N THR A 344 12.48 -26.21 -22.54
CA THR A 344 12.75 -27.64 -22.36
C THR A 344 13.53 -27.87 -21.06
N PRO A 345 13.10 -28.79 -20.18
CA PRO A 345 13.86 -29.15 -18.99
C PRO A 345 15.27 -29.61 -19.34
N GLN A 346 16.26 -29.10 -18.62
CA GLN A 346 17.68 -29.38 -18.88
C GLN A 346 18.31 -30.14 -17.71
N VAL A 347 19.17 -31.09 -18.00
CA VAL A 347 19.96 -31.80 -16.99
C VAL A 347 21.19 -30.95 -16.66
N ALA A 348 21.19 -30.28 -15.52
CA ALA A 348 22.31 -29.43 -15.07
C ALA A 348 23.35 -30.20 -14.25
N GLY A 349 23.01 -31.41 -13.75
CA GLY A 349 23.88 -32.19 -12.88
C GLY A 349 23.27 -33.53 -12.49
N ARG A 350 23.68 -34.04 -11.32
CA ARG A 350 23.20 -35.34 -10.78
C ARG A 350 21.98 -35.20 -9.85
N GLU A 351 21.44 -33.99 -9.72
CA GLU A 351 20.34 -33.69 -8.85
C GLU A 351 18.99 -34.06 -9.48
N ILE A 352 17.92 -34.07 -8.66
CA ILE A 352 16.55 -34.25 -9.13
C ILE A 352 16.24 -33.14 -10.12
N LEU A 353 15.73 -33.52 -11.29
CA LEU A 353 15.37 -32.57 -12.33
C LEU A 353 14.17 -31.72 -11.88
N VAL A 354 14.34 -30.40 -11.90
CA VAL A 354 13.33 -29.40 -11.58
C VAL A 354 12.94 -28.69 -12.87
N GLN A 355 11.66 -28.39 -13.01
CA GLN A 355 11.13 -27.59 -14.09
C GLN A 355 10.59 -26.26 -13.53
N SER A 356 11.08 -25.16 -14.05
CA SER A 356 10.52 -23.84 -13.81
C SER A 356 9.38 -23.60 -14.80
N LEU A 357 8.23 -23.20 -14.28
CA LEU A 357 7.00 -22.92 -15.01
C LEU A 357 6.63 -21.45 -14.81
N PRO A 358 7.27 -20.49 -15.53
CA PRO A 358 6.75 -19.13 -15.58
C PRO A 358 5.40 -19.14 -16.29
N PHE A 359 4.48 -18.28 -15.83
CA PHE A 359 3.15 -18.20 -16.40
C PHE A 359 2.62 -16.78 -16.39
N LYS A 360 1.65 -16.53 -17.28
CA LYS A 360 0.77 -15.35 -17.25
C LYS A 360 -0.67 -15.78 -17.01
N CYS A 361 -1.38 -15.03 -16.16
CA CYS A 361 -2.82 -15.20 -16.03
C CYS A 361 -3.53 -14.50 -17.18
N VAL A 362 -4.50 -15.16 -17.74
CA VAL A 362 -5.31 -14.67 -18.86
C VAL A 362 -6.79 -14.86 -18.56
N ALA A 363 -7.63 -13.93 -18.95
CA ALA A 363 -9.07 -14.14 -18.87
C ALA A 363 -9.47 -15.20 -19.93
N SER A 364 -10.11 -16.26 -19.47
CA SER A 364 -10.67 -17.26 -20.40
C SER A 364 -11.94 -16.73 -21.06
N SER A 365 -12.45 -17.43 -22.06
CA SER A 365 -13.73 -17.08 -22.69
C SER A 365 -14.94 -17.21 -21.76
N THR A 366 -14.77 -17.91 -20.64
CA THR A 366 -15.83 -18.18 -19.64
C THR A 366 -15.64 -17.44 -18.33
N ASP A 367 -14.38 -17.03 -18.01
CA ASP A 367 -14.05 -16.37 -16.76
C ASP A 367 -13.93 -14.87 -16.97
N ALA A 368 -14.69 -14.10 -16.21
CA ALA A 368 -14.66 -12.63 -16.27
C ALA A 368 -13.35 -12.03 -15.67
N SER A 369 -12.57 -12.83 -14.94
CA SER A 369 -11.37 -12.39 -14.23
C SER A 369 -10.18 -13.29 -14.55
N ALA A 370 -9.02 -12.68 -14.80
CA ALA A 370 -7.79 -13.42 -15.03
C ALA A 370 -7.24 -14.05 -13.74
N LEU A 371 -7.47 -13.41 -12.59
CA LEU A 371 -7.04 -13.88 -11.26
C LEU A 371 -8.11 -13.49 -10.23
N THR A 372 -8.42 -14.40 -9.33
CA THR A 372 -9.31 -14.21 -8.18
C THR A 372 -8.59 -14.62 -6.91
N VAL A 373 -8.73 -13.84 -5.84
CA VAL A 373 -8.23 -14.18 -4.51
C VAL A 373 -9.41 -14.37 -3.57
N ALA A 374 -9.47 -15.50 -2.90
CA ALA A 374 -10.45 -15.76 -1.84
C ALA A 374 -9.73 -15.82 -0.49
N LEU A 375 -10.13 -14.96 0.44
CA LEU A 375 -9.70 -14.96 1.82
C LEU A 375 -10.85 -15.49 2.69
N VAL A 376 -10.63 -16.63 3.33
CA VAL A 376 -11.59 -17.23 4.26
C VAL A 376 -11.06 -17.09 5.67
N ASN A 377 -11.84 -16.43 6.53
CA ASN A 377 -11.49 -16.27 7.94
C ASN A 377 -12.71 -15.85 8.78
N SER A 378 -12.49 -15.47 10.03
CA SER A 378 -13.58 -15.01 10.92
C SER A 378 -13.80 -13.49 10.91
N ASP A 379 -13.08 -12.73 10.08
CA ASP A 379 -13.25 -11.28 9.96
C ASP A 379 -14.56 -11.01 9.19
N ALA A 380 -15.51 -10.32 9.79
CA ALA A 380 -16.82 -10.06 9.16
C ALA A 380 -16.76 -9.03 8.03
N THR A 381 -15.71 -8.21 8.03
CA THR A 381 -15.42 -7.21 7.00
C THR A 381 -14.01 -7.43 6.48
N PRO A 382 -13.75 -7.19 5.18
CA PRO A 382 -12.39 -7.26 4.63
C PRO A 382 -11.44 -6.23 5.23
#